data_b7a21d416522559744a561868b187d4d
#
_entry.id   b7a21d416522559744a561868b187d4d
#
_cell.length_a   1.000
_cell.length_b   1.000
_cell.length_c   1.000
_cell.angle_alpha   90.00
_cell.angle_beta   90.00
_cell.angle_gamma   90.00
#
_symmetry.space_group_name_H-M   'P 1'
#
loop_
_entity.id
_entity.type
_entity.pdbx_description
1 polymer ?
#
loop_
_entity_poly.entity_id
_entity_poly.type
_entity_poly.pdbx_seq_one_letter_code
_entity_poly.pdbx_strand_id
1 'polypeptide(L)'
;MKNQYTWLHIGLGSFHRAHQAWYLHKLLESGDQCWHIAAGNIRNDAEATVDALRAQNGEYVLETVSPAGERHYEVIKSIQTLLPWQVDLAPLIDEGAKAQTKVIAFTVTEGGYYLKTDHTLDVDSAVLSADLNGGHQTIYGTVTKILERRMADEAGPVTLLNCDNVRHNGERFRDGLMEFLTLTGKTDVLQWVKENTTCPNTMVDRITPRPAADLPARIRQQTGIDDQAPVMGETFIQWVIEDNFKDARPALETVGVEMVDSVIPYEEAKIRILNSSHSCIAWAGTLLGQSFIHDSTLTESIYKIAHDYVTQDVIPCLGDNGIDLPTYRDVVLERFTNPYIKDTNQRVAADGFSKIPAMITPTMIECYQRGVAPQATAMLPALFFVFMQQWHQGALPYEYQDGILDTAAVHAMFESADPIALYARDKALFGELAERAEFEALLREKIAAVYPMIQ
;
A
#
# COMPACT_ATOMS: atom_id res chain seq x y z
N MET A 1 -17.10 -24.59 -16.02
CA MET A 1 -17.81 -23.67 -16.94
C MET A 1 -16.92 -22.50 -17.21
N LYS A 2 -16.86 -21.96 -18.42
CA LYS A 2 -15.98 -20.81 -18.71
C LYS A 2 -16.73 -19.51 -18.40
N ASN A 3 -16.06 -18.54 -17.68
CA ASN A 3 -16.58 -17.19 -17.38
C ASN A 3 -17.97 -17.19 -16.72
N GLN A 4 -18.17 -18.04 -15.73
CA GLN A 4 -19.43 -18.10 -14.98
C GLN A 4 -19.58 -16.90 -14.05
N TYR A 5 -18.46 -16.41 -13.49
CA TYR A 5 -18.42 -15.33 -12.51
C TYR A 5 -17.51 -14.20 -12.98
N THR A 6 -17.90 -13.00 -12.61
CA THR A 6 -17.11 -11.80 -12.85
C THR A 6 -16.52 -11.27 -11.53
N TRP A 7 -15.24 -10.95 -11.59
CA TRP A 7 -14.58 -10.07 -10.66
C TRP A 7 -14.46 -8.69 -11.32
N LEU A 8 -15.28 -7.73 -10.89
CA LEU A 8 -15.13 -6.35 -11.31
C LEU A 8 -13.96 -5.73 -10.53
N HIS A 9 -12.98 -5.14 -11.24
CA HIS A 9 -11.90 -4.38 -10.63
C HIS A 9 -11.95 -2.91 -11.02
N ILE A 10 -11.98 -2.03 -10.02
CA ILE A 10 -11.99 -0.58 -10.17
C ILE A 10 -10.58 -0.06 -9.85
N GLY A 11 -9.93 0.56 -10.85
CA GLY A 11 -8.55 1.02 -10.73
C GLY A 11 -7.55 0.16 -11.51
N LEU A 12 -7.51 0.29 -12.82
CA LEU A 12 -6.66 -0.47 -13.74
C LEU A 12 -5.22 0.07 -13.77
N GLY A 13 -4.59 0.11 -12.60
CA GLY A 13 -3.21 0.56 -12.41
C GLY A 13 -2.16 -0.54 -12.60
N SER A 14 -0.87 -0.15 -12.55
CA SER A 14 0.25 -1.09 -12.66
C SER A 14 0.25 -2.11 -11.53
N PHE A 15 -0.10 -1.68 -10.30
CA PHE A 15 -0.13 -2.59 -9.15
C PHE A 15 -1.17 -3.70 -9.34
N HIS A 16 -2.42 -3.35 -9.68
CA HIS A 16 -3.45 -4.35 -9.95
C HIS A 16 -3.00 -5.36 -11.02
N ARG A 17 -2.44 -4.86 -12.13
CA ARG A 17 -1.99 -5.69 -13.25
C ARG A 17 -0.80 -6.60 -12.90
N ALA A 18 0.06 -6.15 -11.99
CA ALA A 18 1.20 -6.94 -11.53
C ALA A 18 0.88 -7.83 -10.31
N HIS A 19 -0.28 -7.66 -9.67
CA HIS A 19 -0.62 -8.35 -8.43
C HIS A 19 -1.92 -9.17 -8.56
N GLN A 20 -3.10 -8.57 -8.36
CA GLN A 20 -4.36 -9.31 -8.33
C GLN A 20 -4.66 -10.02 -9.65
N ALA A 21 -4.41 -9.34 -10.78
CA ALA A 21 -4.64 -9.92 -12.10
C ALA A 21 -3.68 -11.09 -12.38
N TRP A 22 -2.46 -11.06 -11.84
CA TRP A 22 -1.53 -12.19 -11.92
C TRP A 22 -2.04 -13.41 -11.16
N TYR A 23 -2.55 -13.27 -9.94
CA TYR A 23 -3.12 -14.38 -9.18
C TYR A 23 -4.31 -15.03 -9.91
N LEU A 24 -5.22 -14.21 -10.45
CA LEU A 24 -6.32 -14.79 -11.22
C LEU A 24 -5.83 -15.44 -12.51
N HIS A 25 -4.79 -14.90 -13.17
CA HIS A 25 -4.16 -15.53 -14.32
C HIS A 25 -3.62 -16.92 -13.96
N LYS A 26 -2.93 -17.06 -12.83
CA LYS A 26 -2.46 -18.36 -12.32
C LYS A 26 -3.60 -19.35 -12.07
N LEU A 27 -4.70 -18.86 -11.53
CA LEU A 27 -5.89 -19.70 -11.35
C LEU A 27 -6.45 -20.21 -12.69
N LEU A 28 -6.49 -19.34 -13.71
CA LEU A 28 -6.89 -19.75 -15.07
C LEU A 28 -5.94 -20.79 -15.68
N GLU A 29 -4.62 -20.63 -15.47
CA GLU A 29 -3.60 -21.59 -15.92
C GLU A 29 -3.73 -22.94 -15.21
N SER A 30 -4.14 -22.98 -13.95
CA SER A 30 -4.39 -24.22 -13.20
C SER A 30 -5.61 -25.00 -13.68
N GLY A 31 -6.42 -24.40 -14.56
CA GLY A 31 -7.59 -25.05 -15.18
C GLY A 31 -8.93 -24.52 -14.67
N ASP A 32 -8.98 -23.68 -13.65
CA ASP A 32 -10.23 -23.01 -13.25
C ASP A 32 -10.55 -21.85 -14.18
N GLN A 33 -11.44 -22.08 -15.12
CA GLN A 33 -11.88 -21.12 -16.13
C GLN A 33 -13.21 -20.43 -15.76
N CYS A 34 -13.66 -20.57 -14.51
CA CYS A 34 -14.96 -20.02 -14.10
C CYS A 34 -14.95 -18.50 -13.93
N TRP A 35 -13.79 -17.92 -13.67
CA TRP A 35 -13.64 -16.51 -13.36
C TRP A 35 -12.97 -15.71 -14.49
N HIS A 36 -13.31 -14.41 -14.56
CA HIS A 36 -12.58 -13.42 -15.33
C HIS A 36 -12.65 -12.05 -14.64
N ILE A 37 -11.70 -11.18 -14.97
CA ILE A 37 -11.72 -9.78 -14.53
C ILE A 37 -12.39 -8.93 -15.60
N ALA A 38 -13.38 -8.13 -15.18
CA ALA A 38 -13.83 -6.94 -15.87
C ALA A 38 -13.20 -5.73 -15.16
N ALA A 39 -12.49 -4.87 -15.89
CA ALA A 39 -11.75 -3.77 -15.28
C ALA A 39 -12.12 -2.41 -15.89
N GLY A 40 -12.18 -1.39 -15.04
CA GLY A 40 -12.43 -0.01 -15.41
C GLY A 40 -11.93 0.99 -14.38
N ASN A 41 -12.06 2.27 -14.68
CA ASN A 41 -11.60 3.36 -13.84
C ASN A 41 -12.75 4.35 -13.52
N ILE A 42 -12.68 4.98 -12.35
CA ILE A 42 -13.58 6.09 -11.98
C ILE A 42 -13.18 7.36 -12.73
N ARG A 43 -11.87 7.54 -13.00
CA ARG A 43 -11.33 8.72 -13.69
C ARG A 43 -10.87 8.36 -15.09
N ASN A 44 -10.77 9.37 -15.96
CA ASN A 44 -10.29 9.21 -17.35
C ASN A 44 -8.78 9.46 -17.54
N ASP A 45 -8.03 9.58 -16.46
CA ASP A 45 -6.59 9.88 -16.49
C ASP A 45 -5.71 8.71 -16.99
N ALA A 46 -6.28 7.51 -17.09
CA ALA A 46 -5.60 6.30 -17.58
C ALA A 46 -6.20 5.74 -18.90
N GLU A 47 -6.98 6.51 -19.63
CA GLU A 47 -7.69 6.02 -20.85
C GLU A 47 -6.74 5.49 -21.90
N ALA A 48 -5.56 6.09 -22.08
CA ALA A 48 -4.53 5.59 -22.99
C ALA A 48 -4.09 4.15 -22.67
N THR A 49 -3.98 3.80 -21.39
CA THR A 49 -3.67 2.42 -20.95
C THR A 49 -4.85 1.49 -21.22
N VAL A 50 -6.06 1.94 -20.96
CA VAL A 50 -7.29 1.16 -21.23
C VAL A 50 -7.43 0.89 -22.73
N ASP A 51 -7.18 1.88 -23.58
CA ASP A 51 -7.24 1.75 -25.05
C ASP A 51 -6.16 0.78 -25.57
N ALA A 52 -4.93 0.89 -25.04
CA ALA A 52 -3.85 -0.03 -25.40
C ALA A 52 -4.23 -1.48 -25.03
N LEU A 53 -4.69 -1.71 -23.79
CA LEU A 53 -5.14 -3.03 -23.36
C LEU A 53 -6.34 -3.54 -24.19
N ARG A 54 -7.29 -2.66 -24.55
CA ARG A 54 -8.43 -3.02 -25.39
C ARG A 54 -7.98 -3.47 -26.79
N ALA A 55 -7.00 -2.76 -27.38
CA ALA A 55 -6.40 -3.14 -28.66
C ALA A 55 -5.67 -4.50 -28.58
N GLN A 56 -5.22 -4.91 -27.40
CA GLN A 56 -4.54 -6.16 -27.12
C GLN A 56 -5.47 -7.25 -26.53
N ASN A 57 -6.80 -7.05 -26.61
CA ASN A 57 -7.79 -7.97 -26.03
C ASN A 57 -7.62 -8.23 -24.51
N GLY A 58 -7.10 -7.26 -23.78
CA GLY A 58 -6.84 -7.35 -22.34
C GLY A 58 -5.53 -8.04 -21.97
N GLU A 59 -4.80 -8.59 -22.94
CA GLU A 59 -3.51 -9.26 -22.71
C GLU A 59 -2.37 -8.24 -22.58
N TYR A 60 -1.41 -8.50 -21.71
CA TYR A 60 -0.20 -7.69 -21.54
C TYR A 60 0.90 -8.54 -20.92
N VAL A 61 2.13 -8.09 -21.04
CA VAL A 61 3.30 -8.77 -20.47
C VAL A 61 3.67 -8.18 -19.12
N LEU A 62 3.80 -9.05 -18.15
CA LEU A 62 4.44 -8.75 -16.87
C LEU A 62 5.89 -9.21 -16.92
N GLU A 63 6.82 -8.26 -16.80
CA GLU A 63 8.23 -8.57 -16.51
C GLU A 63 8.42 -8.63 -15.01
N THR A 64 8.99 -9.72 -14.49
CA THR A 64 9.47 -9.77 -13.11
C THR A 64 10.99 -9.91 -13.09
N VAL A 65 11.63 -9.28 -12.09
CA VAL A 65 13.09 -9.31 -11.96
C VAL A 65 13.50 -9.61 -10.52
N SER A 66 14.39 -10.61 -10.36
CA SER A 66 14.99 -10.97 -9.07
C SER A 66 16.13 -10.02 -8.68
N PRO A 67 16.56 -9.99 -7.41
CA PRO A 67 17.78 -9.30 -6.99
C PRO A 67 19.05 -9.76 -7.75
N ALA A 68 19.09 -11.03 -8.17
CA ALA A 68 20.17 -11.58 -8.99
C ALA A 68 20.09 -11.17 -10.48
N GLY A 69 19.04 -10.46 -10.90
CA GLY A 69 18.88 -10.00 -12.28
C GLY A 69 18.18 -10.98 -13.21
N GLU A 70 17.69 -12.10 -12.69
CA GLU A 70 16.91 -13.05 -13.48
C GLU A 70 15.56 -12.44 -13.84
N ARG A 71 15.22 -12.44 -15.13
CA ARG A 71 13.97 -11.86 -15.66
C ARG A 71 13.06 -12.95 -16.18
N HIS A 72 11.79 -12.84 -15.83
CA HIS A 72 10.72 -13.66 -16.36
C HIS A 72 9.70 -12.77 -17.05
N TYR A 73 9.15 -13.27 -18.16
CA TYR A 73 8.16 -12.57 -18.98
C TYR A 73 6.92 -13.44 -19.09
N GLU A 74 5.80 -12.94 -18.64
CA GLU A 74 4.56 -13.69 -18.60
C GLU A 74 3.42 -12.89 -19.23
N VAL A 75 2.66 -13.51 -20.13
CA VAL A 75 1.49 -12.88 -20.75
C VAL A 75 0.27 -13.08 -19.87
N ILE A 76 -0.19 -12.02 -19.25
CA ILE A 76 -1.35 -12.05 -18.36
C ILE A 76 -2.64 -11.96 -19.19
N LYS A 77 -3.61 -12.84 -18.91
CA LYS A 77 -4.86 -13.04 -19.68
C LYS A 77 -6.12 -13.04 -18.83
N SER A 78 -6.01 -12.63 -17.57
CA SER A 78 -7.14 -12.65 -16.64
C SER A 78 -8.13 -11.52 -16.86
N ILE A 79 -7.69 -10.37 -17.43
CA ILE A 79 -8.54 -9.24 -17.76
C ILE A 79 -9.16 -9.49 -19.13
N GLN A 80 -10.44 -9.87 -19.15
CA GLN A 80 -11.12 -10.24 -20.40
C GLN A 80 -12.18 -9.22 -20.85
N THR A 81 -12.53 -8.28 -19.96
CA THR A 81 -13.47 -7.19 -20.27
C THR A 81 -12.86 -5.87 -19.81
N LEU A 82 -12.75 -4.94 -20.74
CA LEU A 82 -12.26 -3.58 -20.47
C LEU A 82 -13.42 -2.62 -20.65
N LEU A 83 -13.80 -1.99 -19.55
CA LEU A 83 -14.93 -1.07 -19.47
C LEU A 83 -14.48 0.33 -19.87
N PRO A 84 -15.06 0.92 -20.93
CA PRO A 84 -14.72 2.27 -21.35
C PRO A 84 -15.17 3.27 -20.28
N TRP A 85 -14.35 4.27 -20.05
CA TRP A 85 -14.77 5.36 -19.18
C TRP A 85 -15.89 6.18 -19.83
N GLN A 86 -16.89 6.51 -19.06
CA GLN A 86 -17.95 7.45 -19.43
C GLN A 86 -18.22 8.38 -18.23
N VAL A 87 -18.70 9.58 -18.49
CA VAL A 87 -18.90 10.59 -17.46
C VAL A 87 -19.91 10.13 -16.37
N ASP A 88 -20.88 9.31 -16.76
CA ASP A 88 -21.88 8.71 -15.85
C ASP A 88 -21.47 7.34 -15.30
N LEU A 89 -20.29 6.85 -15.68
CA LEU A 89 -19.76 5.53 -15.32
C LEU A 89 -20.69 4.35 -15.66
N ALA A 90 -21.63 4.53 -16.61
CA ALA A 90 -22.60 3.51 -16.93
C ALA A 90 -22.01 2.12 -17.21
N PRO A 91 -20.91 1.95 -18.00
CA PRO A 91 -20.34 0.62 -18.22
C PRO A 91 -19.85 -0.05 -16.93
N LEU A 92 -19.29 0.74 -16.00
CA LEU A 92 -18.79 0.25 -14.72
C LEU A 92 -19.95 -0.15 -13.78
N ILE A 93 -20.98 0.70 -13.73
CA ILE A 93 -22.17 0.48 -12.91
C ILE A 93 -22.96 -0.74 -13.42
N ASP A 94 -23.16 -0.83 -14.72
CA ASP A 94 -23.89 -1.94 -15.34
C ASP A 94 -23.17 -3.30 -15.11
N GLU A 95 -21.82 -3.32 -15.23
CA GLU A 95 -21.04 -4.54 -14.95
C GLU A 95 -21.14 -4.93 -13.47
N GLY A 96 -20.97 -3.97 -12.57
CA GLY A 96 -21.07 -4.21 -11.13
C GLY A 96 -22.45 -4.66 -10.68
N ALA A 97 -23.50 -4.28 -11.39
CA ALA A 97 -24.88 -4.65 -11.09
C ALA A 97 -25.30 -6.04 -11.56
N LYS A 98 -24.50 -6.72 -12.40
CA LYS A 98 -24.82 -8.07 -12.88
C LYS A 98 -24.81 -9.11 -11.77
N ALA A 99 -25.73 -10.05 -11.81
CA ALA A 99 -25.79 -11.17 -10.87
C ALA A 99 -24.53 -12.06 -10.90
N GLN A 100 -23.83 -12.13 -12.04
CA GLN A 100 -22.57 -12.85 -12.22
C GLN A 100 -21.39 -12.17 -11.54
N THR A 101 -21.47 -10.86 -11.26
CA THR A 101 -20.43 -10.12 -10.52
C THR A 101 -20.53 -10.46 -9.04
N LYS A 102 -19.58 -11.26 -8.56
CA LYS A 102 -19.54 -11.77 -7.18
C LYS A 102 -18.53 -11.02 -6.31
N VAL A 103 -17.53 -10.39 -6.94
CA VAL A 103 -16.51 -9.59 -6.28
C VAL A 103 -16.40 -8.24 -6.98
N ILE A 104 -16.48 -7.17 -6.22
CA ILE A 104 -16.13 -5.81 -6.64
C ILE A 104 -14.88 -5.44 -5.86
N ALA A 105 -13.73 -5.50 -6.55
CA ALA A 105 -12.45 -5.16 -5.96
C ALA A 105 -11.98 -3.78 -6.46
N PHE A 106 -11.09 -3.14 -5.72
CA PHE A 106 -10.59 -1.83 -6.12
C PHE A 106 -9.20 -1.54 -5.55
N THR A 107 -8.49 -0.66 -6.29
CA THR A 107 -7.22 -0.04 -5.93
C THR A 107 -7.33 1.45 -6.24
N VAL A 108 -7.57 2.26 -5.21
CA VAL A 108 -7.84 3.71 -5.33
C VAL A 108 -6.80 4.56 -4.60
N THR A 109 -5.80 3.91 -4.00
CA THR A 109 -4.78 4.48 -3.13
C THR A 109 -5.34 5.07 -1.83
N GLU A 110 -4.48 5.37 -0.85
CA GLU A 110 -4.89 5.89 0.46
C GLU A 110 -5.72 7.18 0.33
N GLY A 111 -5.32 8.10 -0.56
CA GLY A 111 -6.05 9.35 -0.81
C GLY A 111 -7.47 9.15 -1.35
N GLY A 112 -7.77 8.00 -1.95
CA GLY A 112 -9.10 7.65 -2.47
C GLY A 112 -10.13 7.30 -1.39
N TYR A 113 -9.70 7.20 -0.13
CA TYR A 113 -10.61 6.97 1.01
C TYR A 113 -11.19 8.26 1.59
N TYR A 114 -10.62 9.41 1.27
CA TYR A 114 -11.09 10.71 1.77
C TYR A 114 -11.32 10.74 3.29
N LEU A 115 -10.39 10.18 4.07
CA LEU A 115 -10.48 10.10 5.52
C LEU A 115 -9.64 11.18 6.19
N LYS A 116 -10.18 11.74 7.28
CA LYS A 116 -9.44 12.55 8.24
C LYS A 116 -8.56 11.67 9.13
N THR A 117 -7.74 12.27 9.97
CA THR A 117 -6.86 11.57 10.91
C THR A 117 -7.60 10.73 11.96
N ASP A 118 -8.85 11.07 12.26
CA ASP A 118 -9.75 10.32 13.13
C ASP A 118 -10.54 9.21 12.39
N HIS A 119 -10.19 8.98 11.11
CA HIS A 119 -10.82 8.02 10.22
C HIS A 119 -12.27 8.30 9.83
N THR A 120 -12.83 9.47 10.14
CA THR A 120 -14.11 9.92 9.59
C THR A 120 -13.93 10.49 8.17
N LEU A 121 -15.00 10.56 7.41
CA LEU A 121 -14.97 11.11 6.06
C LEU A 121 -14.62 12.61 6.07
N ASP A 122 -13.72 13.01 5.19
CA ASP A 122 -13.37 14.41 4.96
C ASP A 122 -14.44 15.09 4.08
N VAL A 123 -15.54 15.48 4.71
CA VAL A 123 -16.67 16.13 4.02
C VAL A 123 -16.32 17.50 3.45
N ASP A 124 -15.17 18.08 3.85
CA ASP A 124 -14.67 19.35 3.34
C ASP A 124 -13.92 19.17 2.01
N SER A 125 -13.57 17.92 1.63
CA SER A 125 -13.04 17.59 0.32
C SER A 125 -14.05 17.93 -0.78
N ALA A 126 -13.67 18.74 -1.75
CA ALA A 126 -14.56 19.17 -2.82
C ALA A 126 -15.11 17.98 -3.65
N VAL A 127 -14.30 16.94 -3.87
CA VAL A 127 -14.70 15.76 -4.64
C VAL A 127 -15.71 14.91 -3.86
N LEU A 128 -15.43 14.66 -2.56
CA LEU A 128 -16.36 13.92 -1.71
C LEU A 128 -17.66 14.70 -1.49
N SER A 129 -17.57 16.02 -1.26
CA SER A 129 -18.74 16.90 -1.14
C SER A 129 -19.62 16.86 -2.37
N ALA A 130 -19.05 16.82 -3.57
CA ALA A 130 -19.83 16.66 -4.81
C ALA A 130 -20.58 15.32 -4.84
N ASP A 131 -19.93 14.24 -4.38
CA ASP A 131 -20.57 12.91 -4.34
C ASP A 131 -21.66 12.83 -3.25
N LEU A 132 -21.50 13.48 -2.11
CA LEU A 132 -22.53 13.61 -1.09
C LEU A 132 -23.80 14.33 -1.64
N ASN A 133 -23.64 15.16 -2.69
CA ASN A 133 -24.72 15.84 -3.40
C ASN A 133 -25.17 15.11 -4.68
N GLY A 134 -24.90 13.81 -4.80
CA GLY A 134 -25.39 12.94 -5.89
C GLY A 134 -24.41 12.65 -7.00
N GLY A 135 -23.14 13.06 -6.88
CA GLY A 135 -22.05 12.66 -7.75
C GLY A 135 -21.66 11.20 -7.58
N HIS A 136 -20.58 10.79 -8.31
CA HIS A 136 -20.04 9.42 -8.28
C HIS A 136 -18.56 9.39 -8.70
N GLN A 137 -17.79 10.40 -8.31
CA GLN A 137 -16.38 10.54 -8.65
C GLN A 137 -15.43 9.92 -7.63
N THR A 138 -15.96 9.51 -6.46
CA THR A 138 -15.23 8.76 -5.44
C THR A 138 -15.59 7.29 -5.49
N ILE A 139 -14.79 6.45 -4.82
CA ILE A 139 -15.12 5.02 -4.68
C ILE A 139 -16.47 4.85 -3.96
N TYR A 140 -16.79 5.70 -2.98
CA TYR A 140 -18.05 5.63 -2.25
C TYR A 140 -19.26 5.94 -3.14
N GLY A 141 -19.21 7.03 -3.89
CA GLY A 141 -20.26 7.40 -4.84
C GLY A 141 -20.45 6.36 -5.93
N THR A 142 -19.35 5.88 -6.51
CA THR A 142 -19.37 4.82 -7.55
C THR A 142 -19.96 3.52 -7.04
N VAL A 143 -19.46 3.01 -5.91
CA VAL A 143 -19.95 1.75 -5.32
C VAL A 143 -21.41 1.92 -4.90
N THR A 144 -21.81 3.06 -4.34
CA THR A 144 -23.21 3.31 -4.01
C THR A 144 -24.11 3.18 -5.24
N LYS A 145 -23.74 3.74 -6.39
CA LYS A 145 -24.52 3.61 -7.64
C LYS A 145 -24.63 2.15 -8.10
N ILE A 146 -23.53 1.39 -8.01
CA ILE A 146 -23.57 -0.03 -8.33
C ILE A 146 -24.53 -0.78 -7.41
N LEU A 147 -24.46 -0.53 -6.10
CA LEU A 147 -25.29 -1.23 -5.11
C LEU A 147 -26.77 -0.85 -5.19
N GLU A 148 -27.09 0.44 -5.49
CA GLU A 148 -28.47 0.86 -5.79
C GLU A 148 -29.03 0.07 -6.99
N ARG A 149 -28.24 -0.08 -8.04
CA ARG A 149 -28.64 -0.82 -9.23
C ARG A 149 -28.79 -2.31 -8.95
N ARG A 150 -27.83 -2.91 -8.21
CA ARG A 150 -27.91 -4.31 -7.78
C ARG A 150 -29.15 -4.59 -6.96
N MET A 151 -29.49 -3.70 -6.03
CA MET A 151 -30.71 -3.81 -5.21
C MET A 151 -31.96 -3.76 -6.08
N ALA A 152 -32.03 -2.82 -7.03
CA ALA A 152 -33.17 -2.67 -7.93
C ALA A 152 -33.34 -3.86 -8.89
N ASP A 153 -32.24 -4.44 -9.37
CA ASP A 153 -32.21 -5.55 -10.30
C ASP A 153 -32.25 -6.93 -9.60
N GLU A 154 -32.35 -6.96 -8.26
CA GLU A 154 -32.32 -8.19 -7.43
C GLU A 154 -31.12 -9.08 -7.72
N ALA A 155 -29.94 -8.49 -8.01
CA ALA A 155 -28.75 -9.20 -8.47
C ALA A 155 -28.05 -10.04 -7.38
N GLY A 156 -28.50 -9.93 -6.13
CA GLY A 156 -27.98 -10.70 -5.00
C GLY A 156 -26.72 -10.12 -4.35
N PRO A 157 -26.17 -10.83 -3.37
CA PRO A 157 -25.05 -10.37 -2.56
C PRO A 157 -23.75 -10.22 -3.36
N VAL A 158 -22.80 -9.48 -2.79
CA VAL A 158 -21.49 -9.21 -3.40
C VAL A 158 -20.44 -8.92 -2.34
N THR A 159 -19.20 -9.33 -2.58
CA THR A 159 -18.05 -8.99 -1.76
C THR A 159 -17.40 -7.69 -2.28
N LEU A 160 -17.14 -6.74 -1.40
CA LEU A 160 -16.41 -5.51 -1.68
C LEU A 160 -14.96 -5.71 -1.20
N LEU A 161 -14.05 -6.00 -2.13
CA LEU A 161 -12.69 -6.44 -1.83
C LEU A 161 -11.71 -5.29 -2.05
N ASN A 162 -11.26 -4.70 -0.97
CA ASN A 162 -10.23 -3.69 -1.01
C ASN A 162 -8.83 -4.31 -1.22
N CYS A 163 -8.04 -3.74 -2.13
CA CYS A 163 -6.68 -4.19 -2.44
C CYS A 163 -5.65 -3.07 -2.32
N ASP A 164 -5.94 -2.03 -1.54
CA ASP A 164 -5.02 -0.94 -1.27
C ASP A 164 -4.08 -1.24 -0.09
N ASN A 165 -2.90 -0.64 -0.12
CA ASN A 165 -1.94 -0.71 0.96
C ASN A 165 -2.33 0.25 2.10
N VAL A 166 -3.41 -0.06 2.78
CA VAL A 166 -3.98 0.70 3.90
C VAL A 166 -4.28 -0.28 5.03
N ARG A 167 -3.89 0.07 6.25
CA ARG A 167 -4.15 -0.74 7.45
C ARG A 167 -5.65 -0.90 7.67
N HIS A 168 -6.13 -2.14 7.91
CA HIS A 168 -7.55 -2.48 8.03
C HIS A 168 -8.39 -1.97 6.86
N ASN A 169 -7.91 -2.18 5.65
CA ASN A 169 -8.45 -1.57 4.44
C ASN A 169 -9.93 -1.90 4.20
N GLY A 170 -10.37 -3.12 4.44
CA GLY A 170 -11.75 -3.54 4.31
C GLY A 170 -12.68 -2.87 5.32
N GLU A 171 -12.27 -2.84 6.60
CA GLU A 171 -13.02 -2.17 7.68
C GLU A 171 -13.13 -0.67 7.42
N ARG A 172 -12.01 0.00 7.11
CA ARG A 172 -11.99 1.44 6.81
C ARG A 172 -12.89 1.81 5.64
N PHE A 173 -12.84 1.00 4.58
CA PHE A 173 -13.75 1.23 3.46
C PHE A 173 -15.20 1.02 3.86
N ARG A 174 -15.50 -0.04 4.61
CA ARG A 174 -16.86 -0.33 5.10
C ARG A 174 -17.41 0.81 5.94
N ASP A 175 -16.63 1.27 6.91
CA ASP A 175 -17.04 2.37 7.80
C ASP A 175 -17.28 3.67 7.02
N GLY A 176 -16.39 4.02 6.10
CA GLY A 176 -16.56 5.16 5.20
C GLY A 176 -17.81 5.04 4.31
N LEU A 177 -18.06 3.85 3.75
CA LEU A 177 -19.29 3.62 2.96
C LEU A 177 -20.55 3.76 3.79
N MET A 178 -20.56 3.24 5.01
CA MET A 178 -21.69 3.35 5.93
C MET A 178 -21.96 4.80 6.33
N GLU A 179 -20.90 5.57 6.61
CA GLU A 179 -20.98 7.00 6.89
C GLU A 179 -21.52 7.76 5.67
N PHE A 180 -20.97 7.50 4.47
CA PHE A 180 -21.41 8.10 3.22
C PHE A 180 -22.90 7.87 2.96
N LEU A 181 -23.37 6.64 3.12
CA LEU A 181 -24.80 6.29 2.96
C LEU A 181 -25.70 6.97 3.99
N THR A 182 -25.20 7.13 5.22
CA THR A 182 -25.90 7.85 6.28
C THR A 182 -26.01 9.35 5.95
N LEU A 183 -24.91 9.98 5.56
CA LEU A 183 -24.87 11.41 5.21
C LEU A 183 -25.73 11.73 3.97
N THR A 184 -25.82 10.80 3.02
CA THR A 184 -26.68 10.94 1.83
C THR A 184 -28.13 10.53 2.04
N GLY A 185 -28.51 10.07 3.25
CA GLY A 185 -29.88 9.66 3.58
C GLY A 185 -30.36 8.40 2.86
N LYS A 186 -29.44 7.57 2.34
CA LYS A 186 -29.75 6.35 1.59
C LYS A 186 -29.97 5.14 2.50
N THR A 187 -30.99 5.24 3.36
CA THR A 187 -31.27 4.26 4.42
C THR A 187 -31.55 2.86 3.91
N ASP A 188 -32.25 2.73 2.79
CA ASP A 188 -32.57 1.42 2.19
C ASP A 188 -31.31 0.73 1.66
N VAL A 189 -30.43 1.48 0.98
CA VAL A 189 -29.13 0.98 0.51
C VAL A 189 -28.24 0.62 1.69
N LEU A 190 -28.23 1.44 2.74
CA LEU A 190 -27.46 1.17 3.96
C LEU A 190 -27.87 -0.16 4.61
N GLN A 191 -29.18 -0.42 4.69
CA GLN A 191 -29.68 -1.69 5.23
C GLN A 191 -29.31 -2.86 4.30
N TRP A 192 -29.48 -2.69 2.99
CA TRP A 192 -29.11 -3.71 2.02
C TRP A 192 -27.62 -4.05 2.08
N VAL A 193 -26.74 -3.04 2.22
CA VAL A 193 -25.28 -3.23 2.36
C VAL A 193 -24.95 -4.08 3.58
N LYS A 194 -25.58 -3.81 4.73
CA LYS A 194 -25.37 -4.59 5.95
C LYS A 194 -25.71 -6.07 5.78
N GLU A 195 -26.72 -6.38 5.01
CA GLU A 195 -27.25 -7.73 4.83
C GLU A 195 -26.57 -8.48 3.68
N ASN A 196 -26.17 -7.76 2.62
CA ASN A 196 -25.80 -8.36 1.34
C ASN A 196 -24.32 -8.14 0.95
N THR A 197 -23.53 -7.49 1.79
CA THR A 197 -22.11 -7.29 1.50
C THR A 197 -21.21 -7.74 2.64
N THR A 198 -19.96 -8.05 2.31
CA THR A 198 -18.82 -8.12 3.23
C THR A 198 -17.66 -7.33 2.66
N CYS A 199 -16.77 -6.87 3.53
CA CYS A 199 -15.56 -6.14 3.16
C CYS A 199 -14.37 -6.81 3.86
N PRO A 200 -13.83 -7.92 3.30
CA PRO A 200 -12.64 -8.56 3.86
C PRO A 200 -11.47 -7.57 3.93
N ASN A 201 -10.72 -7.61 5.03
CA ASN A 201 -9.40 -6.97 5.04
C ASN A 201 -8.44 -7.78 4.18
N THR A 202 -7.50 -7.10 3.54
CA THR A 202 -6.45 -7.72 2.75
C THR A 202 -5.09 -7.10 3.04
N MET A 203 -4.04 -7.90 2.96
CA MET A 203 -2.66 -7.42 2.94
C MET A 203 -2.04 -7.79 1.60
N VAL A 204 -1.60 -6.78 0.86
CA VAL A 204 -1.00 -6.90 -0.47
C VAL A 204 0.47 -6.50 -0.41
N ASP A 205 1.36 -7.26 -1.05
CA ASP A 205 2.78 -6.93 -1.11
C ASP A 205 3.41 -7.38 -2.42
N ARG A 206 3.90 -6.43 -3.17
CA ARG A 206 4.80 -6.55 -4.32
C ARG A 206 5.34 -5.18 -4.67
N ILE A 207 6.63 -5.03 -4.82
CA ILE A 207 7.21 -3.78 -5.36
C ILE A 207 6.95 -3.74 -6.87
N THR A 208 6.15 -2.76 -7.28
CA THR A 208 5.76 -2.53 -8.68
C THR A 208 6.14 -1.10 -9.04
N PRO A 209 7.34 -0.88 -9.59
CA PRO A 209 7.78 0.46 -9.97
C PRO A 209 7.04 0.96 -11.21
N ARG A 210 7.16 2.25 -11.49
CA ARG A 210 6.71 2.78 -12.78
C ARG A 210 7.47 2.07 -13.89
N PRO A 211 6.79 1.64 -14.99
CA PRO A 211 7.47 1.01 -16.12
C PRO A 211 8.59 1.89 -16.65
N ALA A 212 9.78 1.30 -16.79
CA ALA A 212 10.91 2.00 -17.40
C ALA A 212 10.63 2.27 -18.88
N ALA A 213 11.17 3.36 -19.44
CA ALA A 213 10.90 3.76 -20.81
C ALA A 213 11.34 2.71 -21.86
N ASP A 214 12.33 1.89 -21.53
CA ASP A 214 12.86 0.81 -22.37
C ASP A 214 12.11 -0.54 -22.20
N LEU A 215 11.14 -0.61 -21.27
CA LEU A 215 10.42 -1.86 -21.00
C LEU A 215 9.71 -2.44 -22.24
N PRO A 216 8.97 -1.67 -23.06
CA PRO A 216 8.33 -2.21 -24.26
C PRO A 216 9.34 -2.77 -25.27
N ALA A 217 10.48 -2.09 -25.47
CA ALA A 217 11.53 -2.54 -26.37
C ALA A 217 12.17 -3.84 -25.88
N ARG A 218 12.42 -3.95 -24.57
CA ARG A 218 12.99 -5.14 -23.93
C ARG A 218 12.03 -6.34 -24.02
N ILE A 219 10.74 -6.13 -23.79
CA ILE A 219 9.72 -7.16 -23.93
C ILE A 219 9.67 -7.65 -25.39
N ARG A 220 9.62 -6.73 -26.34
CA ARG A 220 9.60 -7.08 -27.77
C ARG A 220 10.83 -7.91 -28.18
N GLN A 221 12.01 -7.54 -27.68
CA GLN A 221 13.25 -8.29 -27.94
C GLN A 221 13.21 -9.70 -27.38
N GLN A 222 12.64 -9.89 -26.17
CA GLN A 222 12.67 -11.16 -25.47
C GLN A 222 11.51 -12.09 -25.86
N THR A 223 10.33 -11.52 -26.14
CA THR A 223 9.09 -12.31 -26.36
C THR A 223 8.56 -12.21 -27.78
N GLY A 224 9.00 -11.24 -28.57
CA GLY A 224 8.44 -10.92 -29.88
C GLY A 224 7.11 -10.16 -29.82
N ILE A 225 6.58 -9.85 -28.62
CA ILE A 225 5.30 -9.18 -28.41
C ILE A 225 5.52 -7.67 -28.40
N ASP A 226 4.69 -6.94 -29.17
CA ASP A 226 4.67 -5.47 -29.21
C ASP A 226 3.59 -4.97 -28.21
N ASP A 227 3.93 -4.98 -26.93
CA ASP A 227 3.02 -4.61 -25.85
C ASP A 227 3.09 -3.10 -25.57
N GLN A 228 1.95 -2.42 -25.67
CA GLN A 228 1.81 -0.99 -25.43
C GLN A 228 1.41 -0.64 -24.00
N ALA A 229 1.13 -1.64 -23.17
CA ALA A 229 0.74 -1.46 -21.77
C ALA A 229 1.43 -2.47 -20.82
N PRO A 230 2.75 -2.71 -20.98
CA PRO A 230 3.44 -3.68 -20.15
C PRO A 230 3.56 -3.19 -18.71
N VAL A 231 3.78 -4.12 -17.79
CA VAL A 231 4.07 -3.83 -16.39
C VAL A 231 5.32 -4.56 -15.94
N MET A 232 5.97 -4.05 -14.88
CA MET A 232 7.10 -4.73 -14.25
C MET A 232 6.94 -4.78 -12.73
N GLY A 233 7.54 -5.78 -12.13
CA GLY A 233 7.57 -5.95 -10.69
C GLY A 233 8.75 -6.80 -10.24
N GLU A 234 8.94 -6.89 -8.93
CA GLU A 234 9.85 -7.86 -8.35
C GLU A 234 9.28 -9.29 -8.46
N THR A 235 10.14 -10.29 -8.24
CA THR A 235 9.70 -11.70 -8.22
C THR A 235 8.86 -12.04 -6.99
N PHE A 236 9.10 -11.38 -5.86
CA PHE A 236 8.29 -11.57 -4.65
C PHE A 236 6.87 -11.08 -4.87
N ILE A 237 5.91 -11.85 -4.38
CA ILE A 237 4.51 -11.50 -4.33
C ILE A 237 3.86 -12.15 -3.12
N GLN A 238 3.02 -11.42 -2.40
CA GLN A 238 2.20 -11.95 -1.31
C GLN A 238 0.83 -11.30 -1.30
N TRP A 239 -0.19 -12.10 -1.08
CA TRP A 239 -1.54 -11.63 -0.86
C TRP A 239 -2.18 -12.45 0.25
N VAL A 240 -2.66 -11.76 1.27
CA VAL A 240 -3.38 -12.36 2.40
C VAL A 240 -4.77 -11.75 2.43
N ILE A 241 -5.79 -12.57 2.57
CA ILE A 241 -7.19 -12.15 2.54
C ILE A 241 -7.94 -12.81 3.70
N GLU A 242 -8.75 -12.06 4.42
CA GLU A 242 -9.71 -12.64 5.37
C GLU A 242 -10.79 -13.44 4.60
N ASP A 243 -10.97 -14.72 4.95
CA ASP A 243 -11.94 -15.60 4.28
C ASP A 243 -13.38 -15.34 4.72
N ASN A 244 -13.84 -14.15 4.42
CA ASN A 244 -15.14 -13.61 4.82
C ASN A 244 -15.88 -13.07 3.57
N PHE A 245 -15.90 -13.87 2.51
CA PHE A 245 -16.62 -13.53 1.29
C PHE A 245 -18.14 -13.73 1.45
N LYS A 246 -18.90 -12.84 0.84
CA LYS A 246 -20.37 -12.86 0.96
C LYS A 246 -21.05 -13.87 0.05
N ASP A 247 -20.43 -14.20 -1.07
CA ASP A 247 -20.94 -15.13 -2.08
C ASP A 247 -19.76 -15.92 -2.67
N ALA A 248 -19.90 -16.49 -3.85
CA ALA A 248 -18.84 -17.22 -4.53
C ALA A 248 -17.56 -16.40 -4.64
N ARG A 249 -16.42 -17.04 -4.43
CA ARG A 249 -15.08 -16.49 -4.61
C ARG A 249 -14.20 -17.39 -5.46
N PRO A 250 -13.17 -16.84 -6.13
CA PRO A 250 -12.16 -17.67 -6.79
C PRO A 250 -11.34 -18.45 -5.76
N ALA A 251 -10.92 -19.65 -6.09
CA ALA A 251 -10.11 -20.52 -5.23
C ALA A 251 -8.63 -20.07 -5.23
N LEU A 252 -8.38 -18.83 -4.80
CA LEU A 252 -7.05 -18.17 -4.87
C LEU A 252 -6.02 -18.86 -3.98
N GLU A 253 -6.42 -19.56 -2.93
CA GLU A 253 -5.54 -20.37 -2.08
C GLU A 253 -4.79 -21.46 -2.87
N THR A 254 -5.35 -21.93 -3.97
CA THR A 254 -4.70 -22.94 -4.84
C THR A 254 -3.52 -22.37 -5.65
N VAL A 255 -3.40 -21.06 -5.70
CA VAL A 255 -2.34 -20.35 -6.43
C VAL A 255 -1.49 -19.45 -5.52
N GLY A 256 -1.56 -19.70 -4.20
CA GLY A 256 -0.64 -19.11 -3.23
C GLY A 256 -1.15 -17.86 -2.51
N VAL A 257 -2.43 -17.51 -2.62
CA VAL A 257 -3.04 -16.51 -1.74
C VAL A 257 -3.30 -17.15 -0.37
N GLU A 258 -2.94 -16.45 0.68
CA GLU A 258 -3.19 -16.90 2.06
C GLU A 258 -4.60 -16.47 2.48
N MET A 259 -5.49 -17.46 2.65
CA MET A 259 -6.85 -17.24 3.17
C MET A 259 -6.80 -17.43 4.69
N VAL A 260 -7.15 -16.41 5.45
CA VAL A 260 -6.95 -16.36 6.91
C VAL A 260 -8.20 -15.88 7.64
N ASP A 261 -8.25 -16.13 8.97
CA ASP A 261 -9.29 -15.56 9.83
C ASP A 261 -9.04 -14.07 10.13
N SER A 262 -7.78 -13.63 10.13
CA SER A 262 -7.40 -12.22 10.36
C SER A 262 -6.09 -11.88 9.65
N VAL A 263 -6.07 -10.76 8.95
CA VAL A 263 -4.84 -10.23 8.32
C VAL A 263 -3.94 -9.46 9.28
N ILE A 264 -4.40 -9.12 10.48
CA ILE A 264 -3.67 -8.25 11.42
C ILE A 264 -2.22 -8.71 11.66
N PRO A 265 -1.91 -10.00 11.91
CA PRO A 265 -0.53 -10.42 12.10
C PRO A 265 0.37 -10.11 10.91
N TYR A 266 -0.15 -10.27 9.69
CA TYR A 266 0.57 -10.01 8.43
C TYR A 266 0.75 -8.52 8.18
N GLU A 267 -0.27 -7.71 8.45
CA GLU A 267 -0.18 -6.24 8.36
C GLU A 267 0.88 -5.69 9.32
N GLU A 268 0.84 -6.12 10.59
CA GLU A 268 1.81 -5.67 11.60
C GLU A 268 3.24 -6.10 11.23
N ALA A 269 3.44 -7.34 10.78
CA ALA A 269 4.74 -7.79 10.30
C ALA A 269 5.22 -6.94 9.11
N LYS A 270 4.38 -6.71 8.11
CA LYS A 270 4.74 -5.89 6.95
C LYS A 270 5.06 -4.45 7.33
N ILE A 271 4.22 -3.81 8.14
CA ILE A 271 4.38 -2.40 8.50
C ILE A 271 5.64 -2.21 9.33
N ARG A 272 5.84 -3.04 10.35
CA ARG A 272 6.99 -2.89 11.26
C ARG A 272 8.29 -3.42 10.68
N ILE A 273 8.27 -4.50 9.88
CA ILE A 273 9.49 -5.07 9.30
C ILE A 273 9.80 -4.41 7.95
N LEU A 274 8.88 -4.43 6.99
CA LEU A 274 9.15 -3.92 5.64
C LEU A 274 9.12 -2.39 5.60
N ASN A 275 8.00 -1.77 5.96
CA ASN A 275 7.82 -0.34 5.72
C ASN A 275 8.75 0.52 6.60
N SER A 276 8.94 0.14 7.86
CA SER A 276 9.82 0.87 8.78
C SER A 276 11.29 0.71 8.42
N SER A 277 11.74 -0.51 8.07
CA SER A 277 13.12 -0.75 7.59
C SER A 277 13.39 0.00 6.30
N HIS A 278 12.41 0.04 5.39
CA HIS A 278 12.51 0.79 4.14
C HIS A 278 12.76 2.28 4.39
N SER A 279 11.99 2.89 5.30
CA SER A 279 12.16 4.29 5.69
C SER A 279 13.51 4.54 6.36
N CYS A 280 13.92 3.65 7.26
CA CYS A 280 15.23 3.68 7.91
C CYS A 280 16.38 3.70 6.88
N ILE A 281 16.34 2.78 5.91
CA ILE A 281 17.34 2.65 4.84
C ILE A 281 17.36 3.91 3.97
N ALA A 282 16.19 4.49 3.66
CA ALA A 282 16.10 5.70 2.86
C ALA A 282 16.69 6.93 3.55
N TRP A 283 16.38 7.13 4.83
CA TRP A 283 16.95 8.25 5.60
C TRP A 283 18.46 8.11 5.77
N ALA A 284 18.92 6.92 6.18
CA ALA A 284 20.34 6.64 6.37
C ALA A 284 21.12 6.74 5.04
N GLY A 285 20.59 6.17 3.95
CA GLY A 285 21.20 6.23 2.62
C GLY A 285 21.31 7.64 2.10
N THR A 286 20.27 8.47 2.28
CA THR A 286 20.32 9.90 1.92
C THR A 286 21.42 10.65 2.68
N LEU A 287 21.52 10.39 3.99
CA LEU A 287 22.56 11.00 4.83
C LEU A 287 23.98 10.60 4.40
N LEU A 288 24.17 9.43 3.79
CA LEU A 288 25.42 8.96 3.21
C LEU A 288 25.60 9.34 1.72
N GLY A 289 24.72 10.20 1.17
CA GLY A 289 24.81 10.69 -0.21
C GLY A 289 24.39 9.66 -1.27
N GLN A 290 23.70 8.59 -0.89
CA GLN A 290 23.21 7.56 -1.81
C GLN A 290 21.84 7.94 -2.37
N SER A 291 21.53 7.48 -3.58
CA SER A 291 20.29 7.82 -4.28
C SER A 291 19.27 6.69 -4.29
N PHE A 292 19.70 5.45 -4.17
CA PHE A 292 18.85 4.27 -4.34
C PHE A 292 18.83 3.38 -3.10
N ILE A 293 17.68 2.75 -2.86
CA ILE A 293 17.47 1.81 -1.75
C ILE A 293 18.45 0.64 -1.81
N HIS A 294 18.69 0.09 -2.98
CA HIS A 294 19.60 -1.06 -3.11
C HIS A 294 21.05 -0.72 -2.73
N ASP A 295 21.58 0.44 -3.12
CA ASP A 295 22.90 0.90 -2.71
C ASP A 295 22.97 1.10 -1.20
N SER A 296 21.92 1.74 -0.65
CA SER A 296 21.81 1.98 0.78
C SER A 296 21.75 0.69 1.58
N THR A 297 20.99 -0.30 1.10
CA THR A 297 20.85 -1.60 1.76
C THR A 297 22.16 -2.41 1.73
N LEU A 298 22.94 -2.30 0.65
CA LEU A 298 24.24 -2.97 0.52
C LEU A 298 25.34 -2.32 1.39
N THR A 299 25.09 -1.15 1.98
CA THR A 299 26.01 -0.53 2.92
C THR A 299 25.91 -1.21 4.29
N GLU A 300 26.99 -1.84 4.74
CA GLU A 300 27.03 -2.70 5.93
C GLU A 300 26.45 -2.02 7.19
N SER A 301 26.79 -0.75 7.42
CA SER A 301 26.29 0.02 8.58
C SER A 301 24.77 0.23 8.53
N ILE A 302 24.21 0.50 7.34
CA ILE A 302 22.77 0.69 7.14
C ILE A 302 22.04 -0.64 7.28
N TYR A 303 22.55 -1.68 6.60
CA TYR A 303 22.00 -3.03 6.72
C TYR A 303 21.91 -3.48 8.18
N LYS A 304 23.01 -3.26 8.92
CA LYS A 304 23.05 -3.62 10.36
C LYS A 304 21.98 -2.89 11.17
N ILE A 305 21.75 -1.61 10.96
CA ILE A 305 20.72 -0.85 11.66
C ILE A 305 19.34 -1.45 11.39
N ALA A 306 18.99 -1.67 10.11
CA ALA A 306 17.71 -2.24 9.74
C ALA A 306 17.52 -3.67 10.29
N HIS A 307 18.55 -4.50 10.19
CA HIS A 307 18.54 -5.87 10.71
C HIS A 307 18.40 -5.90 12.24
N ASP A 308 19.19 -5.09 12.96
CA ASP A 308 19.14 -5.01 14.42
C ASP A 308 17.79 -4.49 14.92
N TYR A 309 17.24 -3.46 14.27
CA TYR A 309 15.91 -2.95 14.55
C TYR A 309 14.86 -4.06 14.55
N VAL A 310 14.82 -4.84 13.47
CA VAL A 310 13.84 -5.92 13.36
C VAL A 310 14.13 -7.03 14.38
N THR A 311 15.39 -7.44 14.50
CA THR A 311 15.78 -8.61 15.33
C THR A 311 15.63 -8.34 16.82
N GLN A 312 16.07 -7.17 17.30
CA GLN A 312 16.17 -6.90 18.74
C GLN A 312 14.86 -6.38 19.32
N ASP A 313 14.07 -5.62 18.55
CA ASP A 313 12.90 -4.94 19.06
C ASP A 313 11.60 -5.43 18.40
N VAL A 314 11.50 -5.49 17.05
CA VAL A 314 10.22 -5.80 16.37
C VAL A 314 9.81 -7.25 16.60
N ILE A 315 10.71 -8.21 16.33
CA ILE A 315 10.39 -9.65 16.48
C ILE A 315 9.94 -9.97 17.91
N PRO A 316 10.66 -9.53 18.98
CA PRO A 316 10.19 -9.72 20.33
C PRO A 316 8.83 -9.07 20.64
N CYS A 317 8.53 -7.90 20.08
CA CYS A 317 7.24 -7.23 20.26
C CYS A 317 6.10 -7.98 19.58
N LEU A 318 6.29 -8.41 18.32
CA LEU A 318 5.26 -9.16 17.59
C LEU A 318 5.03 -10.56 18.18
N GLY A 319 6.03 -11.15 18.85
CA GLY A 319 5.93 -12.45 19.48
C GLY A 319 5.63 -13.59 18.52
N ASP A 320 5.04 -14.67 19.03
CA ASP A 320 4.59 -15.79 18.22
C ASP A 320 3.20 -15.47 17.65
N ASN A 321 3.18 -15.06 16.40
CA ASN A 321 1.97 -14.69 15.66
C ASN A 321 1.69 -15.62 14.46
N GLY A 322 2.34 -16.79 14.40
CA GLY A 322 2.19 -17.76 13.33
C GLY A 322 3.01 -17.49 12.07
N ILE A 323 3.80 -16.40 12.04
CA ILE A 323 4.67 -16.03 10.92
C ILE A 323 6.12 -16.29 11.31
N ASP A 324 6.93 -16.89 10.43
CA ASP A 324 8.38 -16.96 10.59
C ASP A 324 9.02 -15.57 10.36
N LEU A 325 8.97 -14.75 11.42
CA LEU A 325 9.43 -13.37 11.38
C LEU A 325 10.95 -13.22 11.05
N PRO A 326 11.85 -14.09 11.55
CA PRO A 326 13.25 -14.09 11.13
C PRO A 326 13.43 -14.31 9.62
N THR A 327 12.78 -15.32 9.06
CA THR A 327 12.81 -15.56 7.60
C THR A 327 12.17 -14.41 6.84
N TYR A 328 11.06 -13.86 7.30
CA TYR A 328 10.42 -12.71 6.68
C TYR A 328 11.34 -11.47 6.66
N ARG A 329 12.04 -11.18 7.78
CA ARG A 329 13.08 -10.13 7.83
C ARG A 329 14.13 -10.31 6.73
N ASP A 330 14.69 -11.51 6.62
CA ASP A 330 15.77 -11.79 5.67
C ASP A 330 15.30 -11.62 4.22
N VAL A 331 14.10 -12.11 3.90
CA VAL A 331 13.45 -11.92 2.59
C VAL A 331 13.24 -10.43 2.30
N VAL A 332 12.74 -9.65 3.26
CA VAL A 332 12.51 -8.20 3.09
C VAL A 332 13.82 -7.47 2.81
N LEU A 333 14.87 -7.74 3.58
CA LEU A 333 16.16 -7.08 3.39
C LEU A 333 16.82 -7.49 2.06
N GLU A 334 16.68 -8.75 1.63
CA GLU A 334 17.15 -9.20 0.32
C GLU A 334 16.42 -8.47 -0.83
N ARG A 335 15.09 -8.32 -0.74
CA ARG A 335 14.29 -7.59 -1.74
C ARG A 335 14.80 -6.16 -1.94
N PHE A 336 15.19 -5.48 -0.87
CA PHE A 336 15.73 -4.11 -0.95
C PHE A 336 17.08 -4.02 -1.65
N THR A 337 17.83 -5.11 -1.79
CA THR A 337 19.09 -5.12 -2.56
C THR A 337 18.90 -5.15 -4.08
N ASN A 338 17.66 -5.22 -4.58
CA ASN A 338 17.37 -5.38 -6.01
C ASN A 338 17.66 -4.10 -6.82
N PRO A 339 18.76 -4.05 -7.61
CA PRO A 339 19.17 -2.85 -8.34
C PRO A 339 18.28 -2.58 -9.57
N TYR A 340 17.49 -3.54 -9.98
CA TYR A 340 16.68 -3.46 -11.20
C TYR A 340 15.34 -2.77 -10.96
N ILE A 341 14.90 -2.73 -9.70
CA ILE A 341 13.68 -2.01 -9.28
C ILE A 341 13.89 -0.50 -9.28
N LYS A 342 15.13 -0.03 -9.04
CA LYS A 342 15.53 1.39 -9.04
C LYS A 342 14.68 2.26 -8.11
N ASP A 343 14.36 1.73 -6.94
CA ASP A 343 13.63 2.48 -5.94
C ASP A 343 14.52 3.54 -5.31
N THR A 344 14.02 4.79 -5.23
CA THR A 344 14.84 5.93 -4.80
C THR A 344 14.66 6.22 -3.31
N ASN A 345 15.75 6.63 -2.65
CA ASN A 345 15.69 7.12 -1.29
C ASN A 345 14.73 8.32 -1.16
N GLN A 346 14.70 9.22 -2.15
CA GLN A 346 13.76 10.35 -2.19
C GLN A 346 12.31 9.92 -2.02
N ARG A 347 11.87 8.93 -2.82
CA ARG A 347 10.48 8.44 -2.77
C ARG A 347 10.15 7.80 -1.42
N VAL A 348 11.08 7.03 -0.89
CA VAL A 348 10.86 6.25 0.34
C VAL A 348 11.03 7.10 1.61
N ALA A 349 11.89 8.12 1.59
CA ALA A 349 12.09 9.02 2.73
C ALA A 349 10.91 9.96 2.99
N ALA A 350 10.00 10.15 2.02
CA ALA A 350 8.83 11.02 2.14
C ALA A 350 7.91 10.61 3.32
N ASP A 351 7.10 11.57 3.77
CA ASP A 351 6.05 11.38 4.78
C ASP A 351 6.55 10.84 6.14
N GLY A 352 7.73 11.28 6.58
CA GLY A 352 8.33 10.82 7.82
C GLY A 352 7.51 11.18 9.07
N PHE A 353 6.84 12.33 9.06
CA PHE A 353 6.01 12.77 10.19
C PHE A 353 4.76 11.91 10.38
N SER A 354 4.22 11.31 9.34
CA SER A 354 3.14 10.32 9.46
C SER A 354 3.67 8.90 9.70
N LYS A 355 4.83 8.54 9.15
CA LYS A 355 5.42 7.21 9.30
C LYS A 355 5.91 6.90 10.70
N ILE A 356 6.55 7.84 11.38
CA ILE A 356 7.06 7.62 12.74
C ILE A 356 5.93 7.21 13.68
N PRO A 357 4.85 7.99 13.87
CA PRO A 357 3.79 7.61 14.79
C PRO A 357 3.03 6.36 14.37
N ALA A 358 2.86 6.13 13.07
CA ALA A 358 2.08 5.01 12.57
C ALA A 358 2.83 3.67 12.56
N MET A 359 4.16 3.68 12.36
CA MET A 359 4.93 2.47 12.08
C MET A 359 6.03 2.18 13.10
N ILE A 360 6.67 3.21 13.69
CA ILE A 360 7.88 3.09 14.50
C ILE A 360 7.56 3.24 15.99
N THR A 361 6.82 4.29 16.36
CA THR A 361 6.45 4.59 17.75
C THR A 361 5.75 3.44 18.47
N PRO A 362 4.83 2.67 17.84
CA PRO A 362 4.19 1.54 18.50
C PRO A 362 5.19 0.49 19.01
N THR A 363 6.23 0.18 18.23
CA THR A 363 7.29 -0.76 18.67
C THR A 363 8.05 -0.22 19.89
N MET A 364 8.35 1.07 19.93
CA MET A 364 9.03 1.67 21.07
C MET A 364 8.17 1.63 22.33
N ILE A 365 6.87 1.93 22.22
CA ILE A 365 5.91 1.85 23.33
C ILE A 365 5.87 0.43 23.89
N GLU A 366 5.72 -0.56 23.01
CA GLU A 366 5.65 -1.97 23.41
C GLU A 366 6.95 -2.46 24.07
N CYS A 367 8.13 -2.02 23.59
CA CYS A 367 9.40 -2.31 24.27
C CYS A 367 9.37 -1.82 25.72
N TYR A 368 8.97 -0.58 25.97
CA TYR A 368 8.86 -0.06 27.34
C TYR A 368 7.81 -0.78 28.18
N GLN A 369 6.68 -1.16 27.61
CA GLN A 369 5.66 -1.96 28.29
C GLN A 369 6.20 -3.35 28.69
N ARG A 370 7.14 -3.90 27.93
CA ARG A 370 7.85 -5.13 28.21
C ARG A 370 9.04 -4.94 29.19
N GLY A 371 9.28 -3.72 29.65
CA GLY A 371 10.38 -3.38 30.55
C GLY A 371 11.77 -3.32 29.88
N VAL A 372 11.81 -3.16 28.55
CA VAL A 372 13.04 -3.09 27.76
C VAL A 372 13.10 -1.74 27.06
N ALA A 373 14.26 -1.07 27.12
CA ALA A 373 14.46 0.15 26.34
C ALA A 373 14.60 -0.20 24.82
N PRO A 374 13.94 0.54 23.91
CA PRO A 374 13.94 0.26 22.48
C PRO A 374 15.25 0.70 21.81
N GLN A 375 16.36 0.07 22.16
CA GLN A 375 17.71 0.49 21.77
C GLN A 375 17.93 0.52 20.26
N ALA A 376 17.40 -0.47 19.55
CA ALA A 376 17.55 -0.55 18.11
C ALA A 376 16.53 0.34 17.38
N THR A 377 15.27 0.33 17.84
CA THR A 377 14.21 1.15 17.22
C THR A 377 14.47 2.64 17.33
N ALA A 378 15.03 3.12 18.46
CA ALA A 378 15.33 4.54 18.65
C ALA A 378 16.34 5.12 17.66
N MET A 379 17.09 4.26 16.94
CA MET A 379 17.96 4.68 15.85
C MET A 379 17.15 5.25 14.65
N LEU A 380 15.95 4.76 14.40
CA LEU A 380 15.13 5.19 13.27
C LEU A 380 14.69 6.66 13.39
N PRO A 381 14.04 7.09 14.50
CA PRO A 381 13.74 8.51 14.69
C PRO A 381 15.00 9.38 14.87
N ALA A 382 16.11 8.81 15.33
CA ALA A 382 17.39 9.55 15.37
C ALA A 382 17.93 9.85 13.97
N LEU A 383 17.87 8.89 13.04
CA LEU A 383 18.19 9.10 11.62
C LEU A 383 17.27 10.14 11.00
N PHE A 384 15.96 10.07 11.28
CA PHE A 384 15.02 11.06 10.78
C PHE A 384 15.29 12.46 11.33
N PHE A 385 15.64 12.60 12.60
CA PHE A 385 16.03 13.91 13.17
C PHE A 385 17.21 14.53 12.42
N VAL A 386 18.29 13.77 12.18
CA VAL A 386 19.47 14.25 11.44
C VAL A 386 19.13 14.52 9.97
N PHE A 387 18.28 13.71 9.35
CA PHE A 387 17.76 13.96 8.01
C PHE A 387 16.99 15.29 7.95
N MET A 388 16.09 15.56 8.90
CA MET A 388 15.35 16.82 8.97
C MET A 388 16.25 18.01 9.32
N GLN A 389 17.35 17.81 10.06
CA GLN A 389 18.36 18.84 10.28
C GLN A 389 19.05 19.24 8.97
N GLN A 390 19.41 18.27 8.12
CA GLN A 390 19.95 18.57 6.79
C GLN A 390 18.90 19.25 5.89
N TRP A 391 17.62 18.84 5.99
CA TRP A 391 16.53 19.54 5.31
C TRP A 391 16.44 21.01 5.73
N HIS A 392 16.46 21.29 7.04
CA HIS A 392 16.45 22.65 7.59
C HIS A 392 17.62 23.50 7.08
N GLN A 393 18.78 22.90 6.92
CA GLN A 393 20.01 23.53 6.41
C GLN A 393 20.03 23.67 4.88
N GLY A 394 19.03 23.15 4.15
CA GLY A 394 19.02 23.12 2.68
C GLY A 394 20.09 22.19 2.09
N ALA A 395 20.54 21.19 2.85
CA ALA A 395 21.62 20.27 2.48
C ALA A 395 21.15 18.95 1.90
N LEU A 396 19.84 18.65 1.86
CA LEU A 396 19.33 17.44 1.21
C LEU A 396 19.58 17.51 -0.31
N PRO A 397 19.88 16.35 -0.95
CA PRO A 397 20.15 16.31 -2.39
C PRO A 397 18.88 16.41 -3.25
N TYR A 398 17.71 16.48 -2.65
CA TYR A 398 16.40 16.55 -3.32
C TYR A 398 15.38 17.31 -2.46
N GLU A 399 14.26 17.68 -3.07
CA GLU A 399 13.11 18.26 -2.36
C GLU A 399 12.41 17.17 -1.53
N TYR A 400 12.32 17.42 -0.22
CA TYR A 400 11.58 16.54 0.69
C TYR A 400 10.09 16.80 0.60
N GLN A 401 9.31 15.75 0.52
CA GLN A 401 7.84 15.78 0.47
C GLN A 401 7.25 15.11 1.71
N ASP A 402 6.30 15.80 2.35
CA ASP A 402 5.57 15.28 3.49
C ASP A 402 4.23 16.00 3.60
N GLY A 403 3.14 15.22 3.55
CA GLY A 403 1.77 15.76 3.48
C GLY A 403 1.31 16.53 4.71
N ILE A 404 1.97 16.34 5.87
CA ILE A 404 1.60 16.96 7.14
C ILE A 404 2.72 17.82 7.75
N LEU A 405 3.79 18.09 7.00
CA LEU A 405 4.91 18.88 7.46
C LEU A 405 4.50 20.33 7.78
N ASP A 406 4.60 20.70 9.04
CA ASP A 406 4.61 22.13 9.45
C ASP A 406 6.03 22.69 9.34
N THR A 407 6.32 23.25 8.17
CA THR A 407 7.62 23.84 7.83
C THR A 407 8.07 24.87 8.86
N ALA A 408 7.17 25.77 9.33
CA ALA A 408 7.51 26.81 10.27
C ALA A 408 7.86 26.25 11.65
N ALA A 409 7.08 25.27 12.13
CA ALA A 409 7.33 24.62 13.42
C ALA A 409 8.67 23.86 13.43
N VAL A 410 9.00 23.14 12.34
CA VAL A 410 10.26 22.39 12.24
C VAL A 410 11.47 23.33 12.16
N HIS A 411 11.40 24.44 11.41
CA HIS A 411 12.46 25.43 11.41
C HIS A 411 12.66 26.03 12.80
N ALA A 412 11.58 26.43 13.49
CA ALA A 412 11.64 26.97 14.84
C ALA A 412 12.24 25.97 15.85
N MET A 413 11.94 24.68 15.70
CA MET A 413 12.54 23.62 16.51
C MET A 413 14.07 23.60 16.35
N PHE A 414 14.60 23.61 15.13
CA PHE A 414 16.05 23.56 14.88
C PHE A 414 16.77 24.88 15.26
N GLU A 415 16.09 26.01 15.28
CA GLU A 415 16.61 27.28 15.72
C GLU A 415 16.57 27.45 17.25
N SER A 416 15.94 26.53 17.97
CA SER A 416 15.84 26.57 19.44
C SER A 416 17.17 26.26 20.14
N ALA A 417 17.25 26.57 21.44
CA ALA A 417 18.41 26.21 22.25
C ALA A 417 18.65 24.73 22.43
N ASP A 418 17.60 23.91 22.34
CA ASP A 418 17.66 22.44 22.46
C ASP A 418 16.67 21.77 21.52
N PRO A 419 17.02 21.62 20.22
CA PRO A 419 16.17 20.97 19.24
C PRO A 419 15.81 19.53 19.59
N ILE A 420 16.73 18.79 20.21
CA ILE A 420 16.51 17.38 20.56
C ILE A 420 15.44 17.25 21.64
N ALA A 421 15.44 18.13 22.64
CA ALA A 421 14.39 18.10 23.66
C ALA A 421 13.01 18.41 23.08
N LEU A 422 12.91 19.37 22.15
CA LEU A 422 11.64 19.69 21.49
C LEU A 422 11.16 18.52 20.63
N TYR A 423 12.07 17.92 19.87
CA TYR A 423 11.74 16.74 19.04
C TYR A 423 11.28 15.55 19.89
N ALA A 424 12.03 15.21 20.95
CA ALA A 424 11.69 14.07 21.82
C ALA A 424 10.34 14.24 22.53
N ARG A 425 9.94 15.49 22.80
CA ARG A 425 8.68 15.83 23.47
C ARG A 425 7.50 16.08 22.52
N ASP A 426 7.69 15.83 21.24
CA ASP A 426 6.60 15.94 20.27
C ASP A 426 5.60 14.78 20.44
N LYS A 427 4.43 15.10 21.00
CA LYS A 427 3.36 14.12 21.24
C LYS A 427 2.72 13.59 19.95
N ALA A 428 2.76 14.36 18.87
CA ALA A 428 2.25 13.90 17.59
C ALA A 428 3.12 12.76 17.02
N LEU A 429 4.43 12.83 17.25
CA LEU A 429 5.38 11.79 16.83
C LEU A 429 5.45 10.60 17.80
N PHE A 430 5.51 10.88 19.11
CA PHE A 430 5.93 9.89 20.09
C PHE A 430 4.86 9.54 21.15
N GLY A 431 3.68 10.17 21.08
CA GLY A 431 2.58 9.85 21.98
C GLY A 431 2.99 9.96 23.46
N GLU A 432 2.75 8.90 24.24
CA GLU A 432 3.10 8.83 25.65
C GLU A 432 4.62 8.85 25.95
N LEU A 433 5.45 8.48 24.97
CA LEU A 433 6.91 8.50 25.13
C LEU A 433 7.45 9.93 25.26
N ALA A 434 6.76 10.91 24.73
CA ALA A 434 7.14 12.32 24.79
C ALA A 434 7.27 12.87 26.24
N GLU A 435 6.66 12.18 27.21
CA GLU A 435 6.70 12.55 28.64
C GLU A 435 7.79 11.80 29.43
N ARG A 436 8.54 10.89 28.78
CA ARG A 436 9.53 10.03 29.43
C ARG A 436 10.95 10.61 29.33
N ALA A 437 11.57 10.93 30.45
CA ALA A 437 12.95 11.43 30.49
C ALA A 437 13.97 10.41 29.95
N GLU A 438 13.74 9.11 30.21
CA GLU A 438 14.60 8.03 29.71
C GLU A 438 14.52 7.89 28.19
N PHE A 439 13.37 8.20 27.56
CA PHE A 439 13.23 8.22 26.11
C PHE A 439 14.01 9.39 25.49
N GLU A 440 13.91 10.58 26.05
CA GLU A 440 14.71 11.74 25.60
C GLU A 440 16.21 11.43 25.71
N ALA A 441 16.67 10.86 26.83
CA ALA A 441 18.07 10.50 27.01
C ALA A 441 18.55 9.46 25.97
N LEU A 442 17.74 8.43 25.70
CA LEU A 442 18.03 7.43 24.69
C LEU A 442 18.10 8.07 23.30
N LEU A 443 17.16 8.93 22.95
CA LEU A 443 17.13 9.58 21.64
C LEU A 443 18.35 10.49 21.44
N ARG A 444 18.80 11.23 22.47
CA ARG A 444 20.04 12.00 22.44
C ARG A 444 21.27 11.13 22.17
N GLU A 445 21.36 9.98 22.83
CA GLU A 445 22.44 9.00 22.60
C GLU A 445 22.43 8.54 21.13
N LYS A 446 21.25 8.16 20.59
CA LYS A 446 21.16 7.65 19.22
C LYS A 446 21.43 8.76 18.18
N ILE A 447 20.95 9.97 18.39
CA ILE A 447 21.27 11.11 17.49
C ILE A 447 22.78 11.37 17.49
N ALA A 448 23.44 11.34 18.66
CA ALA A 448 24.88 11.50 18.75
C ALA A 448 25.64 10.39 18.00
N ALA A 449 25.10 9.18 17.94
CA ALA A 449 25.68 8.05 17.22
C ALA A 449 25.50 8.13 15.68
N VAL A 450 24.55 8.90 15.19
CA VAL A 450 24.34 9.10 13.72
C VAL A 450 25.44 9.95 13.11
N TYR A 451 25.90 11.01 13.78
CA TYR A 451 26.88 11.95 13.21
C TYR A 451 28.20 11.30 12.75
N PRO A 452 28.84 10.39 13.52
CA PRO A 452 30.04 9.72 13.05
C PRO A 452 29.81 8.78 11.86
N MET A 453 28.57 8.34 11.64
CA MET A 453 28.25 7.47 10.49
C MET A 453 28.22 8.22 9.16
N ILE A 454 27.95 9.52 9.20
CA ILE A 454 27.76 10.36 8.00
C ILE A 454 28.96 11.25 7.69
N GLN A 455 30.03 11.14 8.44
CA GLN A 455 31.34 11.78 8.19
C GLN A 455 32.23 10.88 7.34
#